data_42452c658dfa8b278cfda9707900d109
#
_entry.id   42452c658dfa8b278cfda9707900d109
#
_cell.length_a   1.000
_cell.length_b   1.000
_cell.length_c   1.000
_cell.angle_alpha   90.00
_cell.angle_beta   90.00
_cell.angle_gamma   90.00
#
_symmetry.space_group_name_H-M   'P 1'
#
loop_
_entity.id
_entity.type
_entity.pdbx_description
1 polymer ?
#
loop_
_entity_poly.entity_id
_entity_poly.type
_entity_poly.pdbx_seq_one_letter_code
_entity_poly.pdbx_strand_id
1 'polypeptide(L)'
;MRARIDTWLPWVLAAVALLLLLISGAFVAGVDSGLDIFISALALAFSGIGALIARKHPRNAIGWTFLGVAVAVGLASLAGSYARRWVEGRQGSPALGEFAAWYGNISWVPFILVPCTFVPLLFPDGRLLSPRWRWVAWSAAAGIAGTFAAVGLTPGPIDDFPQLMNPYAVQSPLLDPGTAIAALLLLIGIGGSCASLILRFRRAHGERRQQIKWLALAAVVAGVTVPVAAAGSDLWGEAVANGASMLAVLCLPLAAGVAILRYRLYDIDVVINRTLVYGALTATLGGAYLALVLLIGLAVGQSDLAVATSTLAVAALFRP
;
A
#
# COMPACT_ATOMS: atom_id res chain seq x y z
N MET A 1 -12.78 -29.13 -18.73
CA MET A 1 -12.58 -28.99 -17.28
C MET A 1 -11.84 -27.70 -16.91
N ARG A 2 -10.71 -27.33 -17.55
CA ARG A 2 -9.96 -26.07 -17.28
C ARG A 2 -10.80 -24.79 -17.46
N ALA A 3 -11.61 -24.68 -18.52
CA ALA A 3 -12.44 -23.49 -18.78
C ALA A 3 -13.53 -23.20 -17.70
N ARG A 4 -13.94 -24.19 -16.93
CA ARG A 4 -14.89 -24.01 -15.81
C ARG A 4 -14.19 -23.52 -14.53
N ILE A 5 -12.96 -23.93 -14.27
CA ILE A 5 -12.20 -23.55 -13.08
C ILE A 5 -11.86 -22.06 -13.13
N ASP A 6 -11.49 -21.54 -14.31
CA ASP A 6 -11.12 -20.14 -14.52
C ASP A 6 -12.29 -19.16 -14.28
N THR A 7 -13.55 -19.64 -14.25
CA THR A 7 -14.72 -18.79 -14.06
C THR A 7 -15.12 -18.61 -12.59
N TRP A 8 -14.95 -19.59 -11.74
CA TRP A 8 -15.38 -19.53 -10.34
C TRP A 8 -14.22 -19.31 -9.35
N LEU A 9 -13.01 -19.74 -9.70
CA LEU A 9 -11.83 -19.61 -8.82
C LEU A 9 -11.56 -18.17 -8.37
N PRO A 10 -11.65 -17.13 -9.21
CA PRO A 10 -11.49 -15.74 -8.76
C PRO A 10 -12.48 -15.34 -7.67
N TRP A 11 -13.74 -15.80 -7.79
CA TRP A 11 -14.77 -15.50 -6.79
C TRP A 11 -14.58 -16.28 -5.48
N VAL A 12 -14.07 -17.51 -5.56
CA VAL A 12 -13.72 -18.29 -4.37
C VAL A 12 -12.59 -17.60 -3.61
N LEU A 13 -11.54 -17.16 -4.28
CA LEU A 13 -10.45 -16.44 -3.63
C LEU A 13 -10.92 -15.12 -3.03
N ALA A 14 -11.80 -14.39 -3.73
CA ALA A 14 -12.40 -13.18 -3.18
C ALA A 14 -13.29 -13.46 -1.95
N ALA A 15 -14.08 -14.55 -2.01
CA ALA A 15 -14.90 -14.99 -0.87
C ALA A 15 -14.04 -15.45 0.32
N VAL A 16 -12.92 -16.12 0.07
CA VAL A 16 -11.95 -16.50 1.13
C VAL A 16 -11.37 -15.27 1.78
N ALA A 17 -10.92 -14.27 1.00
CA ALA A 17 -10.40 -13.01 1.54
C ALA A 17 -11.46 -12.31 2.42
N LEU A 18 -12.71 -12.23 1.93
CA LEU A 18 -13.82 -11.64 2.68
C LEU A 18 -14.11 -12.41 3.97
N LEU A 19 -14.14 -13.74 3.91
CA LEU A 19 -14.38 -14.59 5.08
C LEU A 19 -13.30 -14.39 6.16
N LEU A 20 -12.05 -14.32 5.75
CA LEU A 20 -10.93 -14.05 6.66
C LEU A 20 -11.09 -12.70 7.35
N LEU A 21 -11.51 -11.66 6.64
CA LEU A 21 -11.79 -10.34 7.22
C LEU A 21 -12.98 -10.37 8.18
N LEU A 22 -14.05 -11.06 7.84
CA LEU A 22 -15.22 -11.20 8.72
C LEU A 22 -14.87 -11.94 10.02
N ILE A 23 -14.10 -13.00 9.92
CA ILE A 23 -13.60 -13.73 11.09
C ILE A 23 -12.68 -12.82 11.94
N SER A 24 -11.76 -12.10 11.28
CA SER A 24 -10.89 -11.11 11.94
C SER A 24 -11.71 -10.07 12.71
N GLY A 25 -12.72 -9.48 12.06
CA GLY A 25 -13.61 -8.50 12.70
C GLY A 25 -14.38 -9.06 13.90
N ALA A 26 -14.79 -10.34 13.84
CA ALA A 26 -15.44 -10.99 14.98
C ALA A 26 -14.50 -11.18 16.19
N PHE A 27 -13.18 -11.30 15.97
CA PHE A 27 -12.19 -11.36 17.05
C PHE A 27 -11.93 -9.98 17.69
N VAL A 28 -12.14 -8.88 16.97
CA VAL A 28 -11.87 -7.49 17.42
C VAL A 28 -13.15 -6.76 17.83
N ALA A 29 -14.31 -7.43 17.80
CA ALA A 29 -15.59 -6.83 18.18
C ALA A 29 -15.52 -6.23 19.60
N GLY A 30 -15.51 -4.89 19.69
CA GLY A 30 -15.39 -4.13 20.93
C GLY A 30 -14.07 -3.34 21.09
N VAL A 31 -13.13 -3.48 20.18
CA VAL A 31 -11.89 -2.67 20.15
C VAL A 31 -11.94 -1.74 18.94
N ASP A 32 -12.05 -0.45 19.19
CA ASP A 32 -12.01 0.57 18.12
C ASP A 32 -10.62 0.62 17.50
N SER A 33 -10.49 0.16 16.26
CA SER A 33 -9.31 0.40 15.47
C SER A 33 -9.73 0.91 14.08
N GLY A 34 -9.68 2.24 13.87
CA GLY A 34 -9.91 2.86 12.58
C GLY A 34 -8.99 2.27 11.48
N LEU A 35 -7.79 1.79 11.86
CA LEU A 35 -6.86 1.11 10.97
C LEU A 35 -7.43 -0.19 10.38
N ASP A 36 -8.19 -0.98 11.16
CA ASP A 36 -8.78 -2.23 10.68
C ASP A 36 -9.84 -1.99 9.60
N ILE A 37 -10.56 -0.85 9.66
CA ILE A 37 -11.53 -0.45 8.63
C ILE A 37 -10.80 -0.17 7.30
N PHE A 38 -9.69 0.55 7.33
CA PHE A 38 -8.91 0.87 6.12
C PHE A 38 -8.27 -0.37 5.50
N ILE A 39 -7.69 -1.24 6.32
CA ILE A 39 -7.11 -2.52 5.85
C ILE A 39 -8.21 -3.38 5.21
N SER A 40 -9.39 -3.43 5.82
CA SER A 40 -10.54 -4.15 5.27
C SER A 40 -11.01 -3.57 3.95
N ALA A 41 -11.11 -2.25 3.84
CA ALA A 41 -11.48 -1.57 2.60
C ALA A 41 -10.48 -1.84 1.48
N LEU A 42 -9.18 -1.84 1.80
CA LEU A 42 -8.12 -2.12 0.86
C LEU A 42 -8.16 -3.58 0.37
N ALA A 43 -8.34 -4.53 1.29
CA ALA A 43 -8.49 -5.94 0.94
C ALA A 43 -9.73 -6.19 0.07
N LEU A 44 -10.86 -5.52 0.36
CA LEU A 44 -12.08 -5.56 -0.45
C LEU A 44 -11.84 -5.02 -1.86
N ALA A 45 -11.12 -3.90 -1.99
CA ALA A 45 -10.77 -3.33 -3.28
C ALA A 45 -9.87 -4.29 -4.10
N PHE A 46 -8.82 -4.84 -3.50
CA PHE A 46 -7.95 -5.81 -4.16
C PHE A 46 -8.72 -7.08 -4.54
N SER A 47 -9.58 -7.60 -3.67
CA SER A 47 -10.35 -8.82 -3.95
C SER A 47 -11.39 -8.60 -5.05
N GLY A 48 -12.18 -7.55 -4.98
CA GLY A 48 -13.23 -7.24 -5.94
C GLY A 48 -12.67 -6.93 -7.33
N ILE A 49 -11.68 -6.04 -7.40
CA ILE A 49 -11.04 -5.68 -8.66
C ILE A 49 -10.24 -6.86 -9.22
N GLY A 50 -9.52 -7.57 -8.36
CA GLY A 50 -8.79 -8.78 -8.74
C GLY A 50 -9.69 -9.84 -9.35
N ALA A 51 -10.84 -10.12 -8.72
CA ALA A 51 -11.83 -11.07 -9.22
C ALA A 51 -12.43 -10.63 -10.57
N LEU A 52 -12.76 -9.35 -10.72
CA LEU A 52 -13.28 -8.81 -11.97
C LEU A 52 -12.26 -8.90 -13.11
N ILE A 53 -11.00 -8.55 -12.85
CA ILE A 53 -9.92 -8.65 -13.85
C ILE A 53 -9.66 -10.12 -14.21
N ALA A 54 -9.49 -10.99 -13.22
CA ALA A 54 -9.19 -12.40 -13.45
C ALA A 54 -10.33 -13.11 -14.17
N ARG A 55 -11.59 -12.74 -13.91
CA ARG A 55 -12.75 -13.28 -14.64
C ARG A 55 -12.81 -12.82 -16.10
N LYS A 56 -12.63 -11.49 -16.36
CA LYS A 56 -12.70 -10.93 -17.73
C LYS A 56 -11.45 -11.25 -18.53
N HIS A 57 -10.32 -11.31 -17.88
CA HIS A 57 -9.00 -11.53 -18.47
C HIS A 57 -8.22 -12.60 -17.72
N PRO A 58 -8.58 -13.90 -17.82
CA PRO A 58 -7.97 -14.97 -17.01
C PRO A 58 -6.45 -15.12 -17.18
N ARG A 59 -5.92 -14.64 -18.31
CA ARG A 59 -4.48 -14.67 -18.60
C ARG A 59 -3.74 -13.42 -18.11
N ASN A 60 -4.44 -12.45 -17.53
CA ASN A 60 -3.81 -11.26 -16.97
C ASN A 60 -3.36 -11.55 -15.53
N ALA A 61 -2.04 -11.57 -15.32
CA ALA A 61 -1.46 -11.89 -14.02
C ALA A 61 -1.80 -10.84 -12.94
N ILE A 62 -2.17 -9.60 -13.30
CA ILE A 62 -2.49 -8.53 -12.34
C ILE A 62 -3.73 -8.91 -11.50
N GLY A 63 -4.77 -9.47 -12.15
CA GLY A 63 -5.97 -9.92 -11.42
C GLY A 63 -5.64 -10.98 -10.35
N TRP A 64 -4.81 -11.95 -10.71
CA TRP A 64 -4.36 -12.99 -9.78
C TRP A 64 -3.43 -12.47 -8.68
N THR A 65 -2.56 -11.51 -9.00
CA THR A 65 -1.73 -10.80 -8.02
C THR A 65 -2.60 -10.08 -7.00
N PHE A 66 -3.64 -9.37 -7.45
CA PHE A 66 -4.57 -8.68 -6.56
C PHE A 66 -5.34 -9.63 -5.64
N LEU A 67 -5.82 -10.76 -6.16
CA LEU A 67 -6.46 -11.80 -5.35
C LEU A 67 -5.49 -12.40 -4.31
N GLY A 68 -4.25 -12.68 -4.71
CA GLY A 68 -3.22 -13.15 -3.79
C GLY A 68 -2.93 -12.16 -2.66
N VAL A 69 -2.82 -10.88 -3.01
CA VAL A 69 -2.66 -9.78 -2.03
C VAL A 69 -3.86 -9.70 -1.09
N ALA A 70 -5.09 -9.77 -1.61
CA ALA A 70 -6.30 -9.73 -0.79
C ALA A 70 -6.37 -10.87 0.23
N VAL A 71 -6.04 -12.10 -0.20
CA VAL A 71 -5.98 -13.26 0.71
C VAL A 71 -4.87 -13.09 1.75
N ALA A 72 -3.69 -12.60 1.34
CA ALA A 72 -2.58 -12.34 2.26
C ALA A 72 -2.95 -11.29 3.32
N VAL A 73 -3.64 -10.21 2.93
CA VAL A 73 -4.15 -9.19 3.86
C VAL A 73 -5.19 -9.78 4.81
N GLY A 74 -6.12 -10.60 4.30
CA GLY A 74 -7.11 -11.28 5.14
C GLY A 74 -6.47 -12.19 6.18
N LEU A 75 -5.45 -12.97 5.79
CA LEU A 75 -4.67 -13.80 6.71
C LEU A 75 -3.90 -12.97 7.74
N ALA A 76 -3.30 -11.86 7.31
CA ALA A 76 -2.60 -10.94 8.21
C ALA A 76 -3.54 -10.31 9.24
N SER A 77 -4.71 -9.84 8.81
CA SER A 77 -5.74 -9.28 9.69
C SER A 77 -6.21 -10.31 10.70
N LEU A 78 -6.48 -11.55 10.26
CA LEU A 78 -6.88 -12.63 11.14
C LEU A 78 -5.80 -12.97 12.17
N ALA A 79 -4.54 -13.05 11.73
CA ALA A 79 -3.40 -13.32 12.61
C ALA A 79 -3.23 -12.21 13.65
N GLY A 80 -3.24 -10.94 13.23
CA GLY A 80 -3.13 -9.81 14.15
C GLY A 80 -4.28 -9.75 15.17
N SER A 81 -5.52 -10.00 14.73
CA SER A 81 -6.68 -10.05 15.61
C SER A 81 -6.62 -11.20 16.62
N TYR A 82 -6.19 -12.38 16.17
CA TYR A 82 -5.97 -13.52 17.06
C TYR A 82 -4.86 -13.25 18.07
N ALA A 83 -3.75 -12.67 17.63
CA ALA A 83 -2.63 -12.32 18.50
C ALA A 83 -3.04 -11.31 19.58
N ARG A 84 -3.77 -10.24 19.21
CA ARG A 84 -4.31 -9.26 20.18
C ARG A 84 -5.17 -9.95 21.25
N ARG A 85 -6.14 -10.76 20.83
CA ARG A 85 -7.02 -11.48 21.75
C ARG A 85 -6.25 -12.45 22.66
N TRP A 86 -5.24 -13.14 22.12
CA TRP A 86 -4.39 -14.03 22.90
C TRP A 86 -3.56 -13.27 23.93
N VAL A 87 -2.98 -12.14 23.56
CA VAL A 87 -2.16 -11.30 24.45
C VAL A 87 -3.01 -10.71 25.58
N GLU A 88 -4.20 -10.20 25.27
CA GLU A 88 -5.11 -9.57 26.24
C GLU A 88 -5.75 -10.58 27.19
N GLY A 89 -6.24 -11.69 26.66
CA GLY A 89 -7.01 -12.68 27.44
C GLY A 89 -6.26 -13.97 27.75
N ARG A 90 -5.07 -14.17 27.20
CA ARG A 90 -4.28 -15.43 27.29
C ARG A 90 -5.11 -16.69 26.94
N GLN A 91 -6.10 -16.54 26.07
CA GLN A 91 -6.95 -17.63 25.60
C GLN A 91 -6.38 -18.18 24.27
N GLY A 92 -6.15 -19.48 24.25
CA GLY A 92 -5.66 -20.19 23.07
C GLY A 92 -4.28 -20.82 23.28
N SER A 93 -3.72 -21.35 22.19
CA SER A 93 -2.40 -21.97 22.21
C SER A 93 -1.29 -20.90 22.19
N PRO A 94 -0.32 -20.93 23.12
CA PRO A 94 0.81 -20.00 23.12
C PRO A 94 1.58 -20.00 21.80
N ALA A 95 1.88 -21.18 21.26
CA ALA A 95 2.62 -21.32 20.01
C ALA A 95 1.88 -20.68 18.81
N LEU A 96 0.54 -20.79 18.78
CA LEU A 96 -0.26 -20.16 17.74
C LEU A 96 -0.35 -18.64 17.94
N GLY A 97 -0.42 -18.18 19.20
CA GLY A 97 -0.40 -16.77 19.57
C GLY A 97 0.88 -16.06 19.14
N GLU A 98 2.03 -16.67 19.47
CA GLU A 98 3.35 -16.18 19.06
C GLU A 98 3.53 -16.18 17.55
N PHE A 99 3.14 -17.28 16.86
CA PHE A 99 3.17 -17.33 15.40
C PHE A 99 2.28 -16.26 14.77
N ALA A 100 1.07 -16.06 15.30
CA ALA A 100 0.12 -15.08 14.80
C ALA A 100 0.63 -13.65 14.98
N ALA A 101 1.23 -13.33 16.13
CA ALA A 101 1.86 -12.04 16.39
C ALA A 101 3.03 -11.79 15.43
N TRP A 102 3.91 -12.76 15.29
CA TRP A 102 5.04 -12.70 14.36
C TRP A 102 4.59 -12.53 12.89
N TYR A 103 3.65 -13.38 12.42
CA TYR A 103 3.17 -13.30 11.05
C TYR A 103 2.44 -11.98 10.75
N GLY A 104 1.61 -11.51 11.68
CA GLY A 104 0.96 -10.21 11.57
C GLY A 104 1.96 -9.09 11.35
N ASN A 105 3.03 -9.07 12.16
CA ASN A 105 4.08 -8.05 12.11
C ASN A 105 4.86 -8.01 10.80
N ILE A 106 5.09 -9.15 10.13
CA ILE A 106 5.89 -9.21 8.89
C ILE A 106 5.05 -9.20 7.61
N SER A 107 3.76 -9.35 7.73
CA SER A 107 2.84 -9.53 6.59
C SER A 107 2.73 -8.32 5.67
N TRP A 108 3.11 -7.12 6.15
CA TRP A 108 3.16 -5.91 5.33
C TRP A 108 4.14 -6.03 4.15
N VAL A 109 5.19 -6.85 4.27
CA VAL A 109 6.22 -7.03 3.24
C VAL A 109 5.62 -7.49 1.91
N PRO A 110 4.97 -8.66 1.79
CA PRO A 110 4.34 -9.07 0.55
C PRO A 110 3.17 -8.18 0.15
N PHE A 111 2.40 -7.68 1.13
CA PHE A 111 1.25 -6.83 0.90
C PHE A 111 1.59 -5.52 0.16
N ILE A 112 2.68 -4.86 0.55
CA ILE A 112 3.12 -3.61 -0.08
C ILE A 112 4.03 -3.88 -1.27
N LEU A 113 5.03 -4.76 -1.11
CA LEU A 113 6.09 -4.89 -2.09
C LEU A 113 5.66 -5.64 -3.35
N VAL A 114 4.73 -6.60 -3.24
CA VAL A 114 4.24 -7.33 -4.43
C VAL A 114 3.49 -6.39 -5.38
N PRO A 115 2.49 -5.60 -4.96
CA PRO A 115 1.86 -4.64 -5.86
C PRO A 115 2.83 -3.57 -6.37
N CYS A 116 3.70 -3.03 -5.52
CA CYS A 116 4.64 -1.98 -5.91
C CYS A 116 5.65 -2.42 -6.98
N THR A 117 5.97 -3.70 -7.05
CA THR A 117 6.92 -4.25 -8.02
C THR A 117 6.21 -4.88 -9.22
N PHE A 118 5.32 -5.84 -8.99
CA PHE A 118 4.73 -6.64 -10.07
C PHE A 118 3.63 -5.93 -10.84
N VAL A 119 2.88 -5.00 -10.22
CA VAL A 119 1.87 -4.26 -10.98
C VAL A 119 2.52 -3.38 -12.05
N PRO A 120 3.48 -2.49 -11.77
CA PRO A 120 4.14 -1.70 -12.81
C PRO A 120 4.88 -2.57 -13.84
N LEU A 121 5.47 -3.69 -13.41
CA LEU A 121 6.21 -4.60 -14.28
C LEU A 121 5.31 -5.28 -15.32
N LEU A 122 4.08 -5.62 -14.94
CA LEU A 122 3.15 -6.41 -15.75
C LEU A 122 2.07 -5.57 -16.44
N PHE A 123 1.87 -4.32 -16.03
CA PHE A 123 0.77 -3.46 -16.48
C PHE A 123 0.94 -3.00 -17.94
N PRO A 124 -0.16 -2.91 -18.74
CA PRO A 124 -1.54 -3.28 -18.40
C PRO A 124 -1.90 -4.74 -18.74
N ASP A 125 -1.12 -5.41 -19.57
CA ASP A 125 -1.46 -6.68 -20.23
C ASP A 125 -1.29 -7.92 -19.34
N GLY A 126 -0.74 -7.76 -18.12
CA GLY A 126 -0.41 -8.87 -17.21
C GLY A 126 0.76 -9.72 -17.68
N ARG A 127 1.63 -9.18 -18.54
CA ARG A 127 2.78 -9.88 -19.14
C ARG A 127 4.04 -9.04 -19.08
N LEU A 128 5.18 -9.70 -19.03
CA LEU A 128 6.48 -9.04 -19.13
C LEU A 128 6.65 -8.39 -20.52
N LEU A 129 7.41 -7.29 -20.58
CA LEU A 129 7.69 -6.56 -21.82
C LEU A 129 8.44 -7.43 -22.85
N SER A 130 9.35 -8.28 -22.37
CA SER A 130 10.04 -9.31 -23.15
C SER A 130 10.57 -10.41 -22.21
N PRO A 131 11.03 -11.59 -22.72
CA PRO A 131 11.60 -12.64 -21.90
C PRO A 131 12.80 -12.22 -21.04
N ARG A 132 13.55 -11.18 -21.47
CA ARG A 132 14.68 -10.63 -20.71
C ARG A 132 14.27 -10.00 -19.39
N TRP A 133 13.05 -9.47 -19.29
CA TRP A 133 12.52 -8.87 -18.07
C TRP A 133 12.20 -9.88 -16.95
N ARG A 134 12.37 -11.18 -17.22
CA ARG A 134 12.28 -12.21 -16.17
C ARG A 134 13.33 -12.01 -15.08
N TRP A 135 14.51 -11.47 -15.41
CA TRP A 135 15.53 -11.19 -14.39
C TRP A 135 15.07 -10.13 -13.40
N VAL A 136 14.37 -9.10 -13.87
CA VAL A 136 13.76 -8.08 -13.00
C VAL A 136 12.69 -8.73 -12.11
N ALA A 137 11.84 -9.58 -12.67
CA ALA A 137 10.82 -10.29 -11.88
C ALA A 137 11.44 -11.22 -10.83
N TRP A 138 12.51 -11.94 -11.17
CA TRP A 138 13.23 -12.79 -10.21
C TRP A 138 13.96 -11.98 -9.15
N SER A 139 14.58 -10.86 -9.53
CA SER A 139 15.21 -9.94 -8.59
C SER A 139 14.18 -9.37 -7.61
N ALA A 140 13.01 -8.92 -8.10
CA ALA A 140 11.92 -8.46 -7.25
C ALA A 140 11.44 -9.58 -6.29
N ALA A 141 11.19 -10.79 -6.81
CA ALA A 141 10.72 -11.90 -5.98
C ALA A 141 11.74 -12.30 -4.91
N ALA A 142 13.03 -12.39 -5.29
CA ALA A 142 14.12 -12.70 -4.35
C ALA A 142 14.31 -11.57 -3.31
N GLY A 143 14.23 -10.31 -3.74
CA GLY A 143 14.30 -9.16 -2.84
C GLY A 143 13.15 -9.14 -1.83
N ILE A 144 11.92 -9.41 -2.27
CA ILE A 144 10.75 -9.51 -1.39
C ILE A 144 10.89 -10.67 -0.40
N ALA A 145 11.28 -11.86 -0.89
CA ALA A 145 11.47 -13.03 -0.04
C ALA A 145 12.61 -12.81 0.97
N GLY A 146 13.71 -12.18 0.53
CA GLY A 146 14.84 -11.85 1.40
C GLY A 146 14.46 -10.80 2.45
N THR A 147 13.69 -9.77 2.09
CA THR A 147 13.17 -8.77 3.04
C THR A 147 12.21 -9.42 4.04
N PHE A 148 11.33 -10.30 3.58
CA PHE A 148 10.41 -11.04 4.46
C PHE A 148 11.20 -11.91 5.46
N ALA A 149 12.22 -12.62 5.00
CA ALA A 149 13.09 -13.41 5.86
C ALA A 149 13.90 -12.53 6.82
N ALA A 150 14.48 -11.43 6.34
CA ALA A 150 15.25 -10.50 7.16
C ALA A 150 14.40 -9.94 8.31
N VAL A 151 13.24 -9.36 8.01
CA VAL A 151 12.32 -8.82 9.03
C VAL A 151 11.84 -9.93 9.97
N GLY A 152 11.49 -11.10 9.41
CA GLY A 152 10.98 -12.23 10.20
C GLY A 152 11.99 -12.88 11.13
N LEU A 153 13.29 -12.78 10.83
CA LEU A 153 14.36 -13.39 11.61
C LEU A 153 15.14 -12.39 12.48
N THR A 154 14.86 -11.10 12.37
CA THR A 154 15.55 -10.07 13.17
C THR A 154 15.26 -10.26 14.65
N PRO A 155 16.29 -10.29 15.53
CA PRO A 155 16.12 -10.34 16.98
C PRO A 155 15.50 -9.05 17.50
N GLY A 156 14.62 -9.19 18.49
CA GLY A 156 13.99 -8.04 19.15
C GLY A 156 12.54 -8.27 19.51
N PRO A 157 11.88 -7.27 20.09
CA PRO A 157 10.45 -7.29 20.33
C PRO A 157 9.68 -7.21 19.01
N ILE A 158 8.45 -7.71 19.01
CA ILE A 158 7.51 -7.57 17.87
C ILE A 158 6.92 -6.16 17.94
N ASP A 159 6.98 -5.39 16.84
CA ASP A 159 6.58 -3.97 16.84
C ASP A 159 5.14 -3.74 17.35
N ASP A 160 4.17 -4.53 16.87
CA ASP A 160 2.76 -4.46 17.31
C ASP A 160 2.53 -5.03 18.71
N PHE A 161 3.47 -5.79 19.24
CA PHE A 161 3.40 -6.48 20.55
C PHE A 161 4.75 -6.40 21.28
N PRO A 162 5.15 -5.20 21.79
CA PRO A 162 6.48 -4.99 22.38
C PRO A 162 6.80 -5.89 23.60
N GLN A 163 5.77 -6.46 24.21
CA GLN A 163 5.91 -7.43 25.31
C GLN A 163 6.31 -8.85 24.86
N LEU A 164 6.25 -9.10 23.52
CA LEU A 164 6.62 -10.39 22.93
C LEU A 164 7.96 -10.25 22.20
N MET A 165 8.86 -11.17 22.49
CA MET A 165 10.11 -11.30 21.70
C MET A 165 9.84 -12.15 20.47
N ASN A 166 10.55 -11.84 19.37
CA ASN A 166 10.43 -12.62 18.14
C ASN A 166 10.84 -14.09 18.39
N PRO A 167 9.88 -15.04 18.29
CA PRO A 167 10.16 -16.45 18.60
C PRO A 167 11.05 -17.13 17.54
N TYR A 168 11.15 -16.52 16.36
CA TYR A 168 11.94 -17.05 15.23
C TYR A 168 13.25 -16.27 15.02
N ALA A 169 13.64 -15.45 15.99
CA ALA A 169 14.86 -14.66 15.92
C ALA A 169 16.10 -15.54 15.75
N VAL A 170 16.97 -15.17 14.81
CA VAL A 170 18.24 -15.85 14.56
C VAL A 170 19.37 -14.86 14.78
N GLN A 171 20.30 -15.20 15.68
CA GLN A 171 21.53 -14.46 15.83
C GLN A 171 22.57 -15.02 14.84
N SER A 172 22.72 -14.39 13.71
CA SER A 172 23.67 -14.82 12.67
C SER A 172 24.40 -13.63 12.06
N PRO A 173 25.72 -13.70 11.91
CA PRO A 173 26.48 -12.65 11.23
C PRO A 173 26.14 -12.52 9.74
N LEU A 174 25.34 -13.45 9.18
CA LEU A 174 24.88 -13.42 7.81
C LEU A 174 23.58 -12.61 7.63
N LEU A 175 22.89 -12.21 8.72
CA LEU A 175 21.66 -11.44 8.65
C LEU A 175 21.90 -10.08 8.01
N ASP A 176 22.90 -9.33 8.45
CA ASP A 176 23.17 -7.98 7.93
C ASP A 176 23.53 -7.99 6.43
N PRO A 177 24.51 -8.81 5.96
CA PRO A 177 24.78 -8.88 4.53
C PRO A 177 23.60 -9.47 3.74
N GLY A 178 22.85 -10.41 4.31
CA GLY A 178 21.63 -10.95 3.70
C GLY A 178 20.56 -9.89 3.48
N THR A 179 20.34 -9.05 4.47
CA THR A 179 19.42 -7.91 4.40
C THR A 179 19.86 -6.89 3.36
N ALA A 180 21.16 -6.57 3.30
CA ALA A 180 21.71 -5.67 2.28
C ALA A 180 21.55 -6.22 0.86
N ILE A 181 21.78 -7.52 0.66
CA ILE A 181 21.54 -8.18 -0.63
C ILE A 181 20.05 -8.16 -1.00
N ALA A 182 19.17 -8.47 -0.05
CA ALA A 182 17.72 -8.42 -0.28
C ALA A 182 17.27 -7.02 -0.67
N ALA A 183 17.73 -5.98 0.03
CA ALA A 183 17.45 -4.58 -0.29
C ALA A 183 17.96 -4.20 -1.68
N LEU A 184 19.17 -4.60 -2.06
CA LEU A 184 19.72 -4.35 -3.40
C LEU A 184 18.88 -5.03 -4.49
N LEU A 185 18.51 -6.31 -4.30
CA LEU A 185 17.66 -7.04 -5.23
C LEU A 185 16.28 -6.40 -5.36
N LEU A 186 15.72 -5.91 -4.25
CA LEU A 186 14.44 -5.21 -4.24
C LEU A 186 14.56 -3.88 -4.99
N LEU A 187 15.61 -3.10 -4.77
CA LEU A 187 15.86 -1.85 -5.50
C LEU A 187 15.99 -2.08 -7.02
N ILE A 188 16.69 -3.14 -7.43
CA ILE A 188 16.78 -3.56 -8.84
C ILE A 188 15.37 -3.92 -9.36
N GLY A 189 14.60 -4.66 -8.56
CA GLY A 189 13.23 -5.05 -8.88
C GLY A 189 12.30 -3.84 -9.07
N ILE A 190 12.30 -2.90 -8.12
CA ILE A 190 11.48 -1.67 -8.18
C ILE A 190 11.93 -0.79 -9.33
N GLY A 191 13.23 -0.50 -9.44
CA GLY A 191 13.79 0.34 -10.50
C GLY A 191 13.54 -0.25 -11.90
N GLY A 192 13.71 -1.56 -12.05
CA GLY A 192 13.36 -2.27 -13.28
C GLY A 192 11.87 -2.21 -13.58
N SER A 193 10.99 -2.37 -12.60
CA SER A 193 9.53 -2.28 -12.77
C SER A 193 9.11 -0.88 -13.23
N CYS A 194 9.68 0.16 -12.65
CA CYS A 194 9.48 1.55 -13.08
C CYS A 194 10.00 1.76 -14.50
N ALA A 195 11.19 1.27 -14.82
CA ALA A 195 11.75 1.36 -16.18
C ALA A 195 10.87 0.62 -17.21
N SER A 196 10.33 -0.56 -16.86
CA SER A 196 9.38 -1.29 -17.71
C SER A 196 8.14 -0.44 -18.01
N LEU A 197 7.55 0.19 -16.99
CA LEU A 197 6.37 1.05 -17.13
C LEU A 197 6.67 2.27 -18.01
N ILE A 198 7.81 2.93 -17.81
CA ILE A 198 8.26 4.08 -18.61
C ILE A 198 8.46 3.68 -20.09
N LEU A 199 9.12 2.53 -20.33
CA LEU A 199 9.33 2.04 -21.70
C LEU A 199 8.00 1.70 -22.40
N ARG A 200 7.05 1.12 -21.66
CA ARG A 200 5.69 0.87 -22.17
C ARG A 200 4.99 2.18 -22.48
N PHE A 201 5.07 3.17 -21.61
CA PHE A 201 4.45 4.47 -21.81
C PHE A 201 4.98 5.18 -23.06
N ARG A 202 6.31 5.15 -23.24
CA ARG A 202 6.95 5.75 -24.43
C ARG A 202 6.55 5.09 -25.76
N ARG A 203 6.24 3.79 -25.72
CA ARG A 203 5.84 3.00 -26.91
C ARG A 203 4.31 2.91 -27.06
N ALA A 204 3.56 3.33 -26.06
CA ALA A 204 2.11 3.22 -26.06
C ALA A 204 1.47 4.38 -26.82
N HIS A 205 0.41 4.08 -27.58
CA HIS A 205 -0.44 5.03 -28.28
C HIS A 205 -1.91 4.76 -27.90
N GLY A 206 -2.77 5.78 -28.08
CA GLY A 206 -4.20 5.66 -27.86
C GLY A 206 -4.56 5.15 -26.46
N GLU A 207 -5.42 4.14 -26.39
CA GLU A 207 -5.99 3.59 -25.17
C GLU A 207 -4.94 3.08 -24.17
N ARG A 208 -3.92 2.38 -24.65
CA ARG A 208 -2.85 1.87 -23.76
C ARG A 208 -2.10 2.99 -23.05
N ARG A 209 -1.91 4.12 -23.71
CA ARG A 209 -1.26 5.29 -23.11
C ARG A 209 -2.13 5.87 -21.99
N GLN A 210 -3.45 5.91 -22.18
CA GLN A 210 -4.39 6.36 -21.16
C GLN A 210 -4.42 5.42 -19.96
N GLN A 211 -4.42 4.11 -20.19
CA GLN A 211 -4.34 3.11 -19.10
C GLN A 211 -3.12 3.33 -18.21
N ILE A 212 -1.94 3.54 -18.82
CA ILE A 212 -0.70 3.77 -18.07
C ILE A 212 -0.75 5.09 -17.30
N LYS A 213 -1.37 6.15 -17.85
CA LYS A 213 -1.55 7.44 -17.15
C LYS A 213 -2.39 7.28 -15.86
N TRP A 214 -3.45 6.46 -15.87
CA TRP A 214 -4.23 6.18 -14.67
C TRP A 214 -3.40 5.54 -13.56
N LEU A 215 -2.62 4.52 -13.89
CA LEU A 215 -1.74 3.88 -12.91
C LEU A 215 -0.63 4.83 -12.44
N ALA A 216 -0.04 5.60 -13.36
CA ALA A 216 1.01 6.56 -13.03
C ALA A 216 0.49 7.67 -12.09
N LEU A 217 -0.72 8.19 -12.32
CA LEU A 217 -1.35 9.16 -11.43
C LEU A 217 -1.53 8.59 -10.02
N ALA A 218 -2.09 7.37 -9.91
CA ALA A 218 -2.26 6.72 -8.61
C ALA A 218 -0.92 6.46 -7.90
N ALA A 219 0.11 6.06 -8.65
CA ALA A 219 1.45 5.85 -8.10
C ALA A 219 2.10 7.16 -7.62
N VAL A 220 1.91 8.27 -8.33
CA VAL A 220 2.38 9.59 -7.90
C VAL A 220 1.63 10.05 -6.66
N VAL A 221 0.30 9.91 -6.63
CA VAL A 221 -0.50 10.25 -5.44
C VAL A 221 -0.03 9.46 -4.23
N ALA A 222 0.12 8.14 -4.34
CA ALA A 222 0.62 7.30 -3.24
C ALA A 222 2.07 7.65 -2.87
N GLY A 223 2.94 7.82 -3.87
CA GLY A 223 4.36 8.12 -3.68
C GLY A 223 4.64 9.49 -3.06
N VAL A 224 3.71 10.44 -3.15
CA VAL A 224 3.80 11.74 -2.48
C VAL A 224 3.09 11.71 -1.13
N THR A 225 1.86 11.19 -1.07
CA THR A 225 1.04 11.23 0.14
C THR A 225 1.65 10.40 1.26
N VAL A 226 2.16 9.18 0.98
CA VAL A 226 2.69 8.30 2.03
C VAL A 226 3.92 8.91 2.75
N PRO A 227 4.97 9.39 2.05
CA PRO A 227 6.10 10.02 2.72
C PRO A 227 5.74 11.34 3.43
N VAL A 228 4.86 12.17 2.82
CA VAL A 228 4.40 13.42 3.43
C VAL A 228 3.58 13.15 4.69
N ALA A 229 2.70 12.15 4.66
CA ALA A 229 1.92 11.73 5.81
C ALA A 229 2.83 11.21 6.93
N ALA A 230 3.80 10.37 6.60
CA ALA A 230 4.76 9.84 7.57
C ALA A 230 5.62 10.95 8.18
N ALA A 231 6.14 11.88 7.38
CA ALA A 231 6.96 13.00 7.86
C ALA A 231 6.17 14.02 8.69
N GLY A 232 4.86 14.10 8.49
CA GLY A 232 3.98 15.04 9.20
C GLY A 232 3.16 14.40 10.32
N SER A 233 3.40 13.15 10.67
CA SER A 233 2.63 12.44 11.72
C SER A 233 2.65 13.16 13.07
N ASP A 234 3.75 13.80 13.41
CA ASP A 234 3.89 14.60 14.64
C ASP A 234 3.03 15.87 14.63
N LEU A 235 2.71 16.39 13.43
CA LEU A 235 1.95 17.63 13.27
C LEU A 235 0.44 17.41 13.28
N TRP A 236 -0.04 16.40 12.58
CA TRP A 236 -1.50 16.14 12.43
C TRP A 236 -1.97 14.83 13.06
N GLY A 237 -1.07 14.11 13.73
CA GLY A 237 -1.36 12.87 14.43
C GLY A 237 -1.30 11.62 13.54
N GLU A 238 -0.92 10.50 14.14
CA GLU A 238 -0.74 9.21 13.47
C GLU A 238 -2.01 8.70 12.75
N ALA A 239 -3.18 8.91 13.35
CA ALA A 239 -4.45 8.46 12.76
C ALA A 239 -4.74 9.13 11.42
N VAL A 240 -4.45 10.44 11.30
CA VAL A 240 -4.62 11.20 10.05
C VAL A 240 -3.56 10.78 9.03
N ALA A 241 -2.30 10.62 9.46
CA ALA A 241 -1.21 10.18 8.61
C ALA A 241 -1.46 8.79 8.03
N ASN A 242 -1.87 7.84 8.86
CA ASN A 242 -2.20 6.48 8.46
C ASN A 242 -3.43 6.46 7.53
N GLY A 243 -4.49 7.19 7.86
CA GLY A 243 -5.69 7.32 7.01
C GLY A 243 -5.38 7.87 5.63
N ALA A 244 -4.60 8.95 5.54
CA ALA A 244 -4.18 9.53 4.27
C ALA A 244 -3.34 8.56 3.43
N SER A 245 -2.38 7.87 4.07
CA SER A 245 -1.53 6.86 3.42
C SER A 245 -2.34 5.69 2.86
N MET A 246 -3.28 5.17 3.64
CA MET A 246 -4.17 4.09 3.23
C MET A 246 -5.07 4.47 2.07
N LEU A 247 -5.68 5.67 2.09
CA LEU A 247 -6.47 6.19 0.98
C LEU A 247 -5.63 6.33 -0.30
N ALA A 248 -4.40 6.82 -0.18
CA ALA A 248 -3.50 6.96 -1.31
C ALA A 248 -3.12 5.59 -1.91
N VAL A 249 -2.86 4.58 -1.07
CA VAL A 249 -2.56 3.20 -1.53
C VAL A 249 -3.79 2.57 -2.16
N LEU A 250 -5.01 2.86 -1.67
CA LEU A 250 -6.28 2.37 -2.24
C LEU A 250 -6.48 2.86 -3.69
N CYS A 251 -5.93 4.00 -4.06
CA CYS A 251 -5.99 4.49 -5.45
C CYS A 251 -5.30 3.54 -6.45
N LEU A 252 -4.31 2.75 -6.05
CA LEU A 252 -3.58 1.84 -6.94
C LEU A 252 -4.46 0.73 -7.54
N PRO A 253 -5.15 -0.11 -6.73
CA PRO A 253 -6.05 -1.13 -7.27
C PRO A 253 -7.22 -0.53 -8.03
N LEU A 254 -7.78 0.61 -7.56
CA LEU A 254 -8.88 1.29 -8.24
C LEU A 254 -8.45 1.79 -9.63
N ALA A 255 -7.30 2.46 -9.73
CA ALA A 255 -6.78 2.95 -11.00
C ALA A 255 -6.47 1.80 -11.97
N ALA A 256 -5.85 0.72 -11.48
CA ALA A 256 -5.59 -0.46 -12.30
C ALA A 256 -6.89 -1.13 -12.75
N GLY A 257 -7.91 -1.22 -11.87
CA GLY A 257 -9.23 -1.74 -12.19
C GLY A 257 -9.92 -0.93 -13.27
N VAL A 258 -9.99 0.39 -13.11
CA VAL A 258 -10.55 1.31 -14.11
C VAL A 258 -9.81 1.18 -15.44
N ALA A 259 -8.48 1.17 -15.41
CA ALA A 259 -7.66 1.12 -16.59
C ALA A 259 -7.82 -0.19 -17.38
N ILE A 260 -7.97 -1.34 -16.69
CA ILE A 260 -8.07 -2.65 -17.35
C ILE A 260 -9.50 -3.00 -17.74
N LEU A 261 -10.51 -2.59 -16.94
CA LEU A 261 -11.90 -3.02 -17.08
C LEU A 261 -12.75 -2.08 -17.94
N ARG A 262 -12.40 -0.80 -18.04
CA ARG A 262 -13.19 0.23 -18.73
C ARG A 262 -12.65 0.49 -20.14
N TYR A 263 -13.45 0.20 -21.14
CA TYR A 263 -13.09 0.30 -22.58
C TYR A 263 -13.00 1.73 -23.14
N ARG A 264 -13.46 2.77 -22.42
CA ARG A 264 -13.41 4.16 -22.86
C ARG A 264 -12.97 5.04 -21.70
N LEU A 265 -11.68 5.26 -21.59
CA LEU A 265 -11.05 6.19 -20.65
C LEU A 265 -11.04 7.58 -21.29
N TYR A 266 -12.21 8.23 -21.32
CA TYR A 266 -12.29 9.65 -21.69
C TYR A 266 -11.76 10.50 -20.53
N ASP A 267 -10.90 11.48 -20.88
CA ASP A 267 -10.53 12.64 -20.08
C ASP A 267 -9.69 12.45 -18.81
N ILE A 268 -8.81 11.43 -18.78
CA ILE A 268 -7.81 11.40 -17.71
C ILE A 268 -6.92 12.65 -17.71
N ASP A 269 -6.70 13.26 -18.90
CA ASP A 269 -5.91 14.48 -18.99
C ASP A 269 -6.58 15.65 -18.27
N VAL A 270 -7.92 15.69 -18.22
CA VAL A 270 -8.70 16.63 -17.40
C VAL A 270 -8.52 16.34 -15.91
N VAL A 271 -8.57 15.05 -15.53
CA VAL A 271 -8.35 14.64 -14.12
C VAL A 271 -6.94 14.99 -13.68
N ILE A 272 -5.93 14.67 -14.49
CA ILE A 272 -4.52 15.00 -14.22
C ILE A 272 -4.37 16.52 -14.09
N ASN A 273 -4.89 17.29 -15.05
CA ASN A 273 -4.80 18.75 -15.00
C ASN A 273 -5.47 19.32 -13.75
N ARG A 274 -6.67 18.87 -13.41
CA ARG A 274 -7.35 19.28 -12.17
C ARG A 274 -6.54 18.90 -10.93
N THR A 275 -6.04 17.67 -10.86
CA THR A 275 -5.23 17.21 -9.71
C THR A 275 -3.96 18.04 -9.57
N LEU A 276 -3.28 18.38 -10.68
CA LEU A 276 -2.09 19.24 -10.65
C LEU A 276 -2.43 20.67 -10.23
N VAL A 277 -3.51 21.25 -10.77
CA VAL A 277 -3.94 22.62 -10.42
C VAL A 277 -4.36 22.69 -8.96
N TYR A 278 -5.23 21.80 -8.49
CA TYR A 278 -5.65 21.80 -7.10
C TYR A 278 -4.51 21.40 -6.14
N GLY A 279 -3.66 20.46 -6.53
CA GLY A 279 -2.48 20.09 -5.76
C GLY A 279 -1.48 21.24 -5.62
N ALA A 280 -1.19 21.95 -6.72
CA ALA A 280 -0.33 23.14 -6.71
C ALA A 280 -0.96 24.26 -5.87
N LEU A 281 -2.26 24.49 -6.00
CA LEU A 281 -2.98 25.48 -5.20
C LEU A 281 -2.91 25.14 -3.71
N THR A 282 -3.20 23.89 -3.35
CA THR A 282 -3.13 23.43 -1.95
C THR A 282 -1.72 23.53 -1.39
N ALA A 283 -0.70 23.14 -2.17
CA ALA A 283 0.69 23.26 -1.77
C ALA A 283 1.13 24.72 -1.60
N THR A 284 0.68 25.62 -2.48
CA THR A 284 0.98 27.05 -2.38
C THR A 284 0.31 27.67 -1.16
N LEU A 285 -0.98 27.35 -0.93
CA LEU A 285 -1.74 27.82 0.23
C LEU A 285 -1.14 27.30 1.55
N GLY A 286 -0.88 25.98 1.61
CA GLY A 286 -0.25 25.35 2.77
C GLY A 286 1.16 25.88 3.04
N GLY A 287 1.96 26.07 2.00
CA GLY A 287 3.29 26.66 2.09
C GLY A 287 3.26 28.12 2.55
N ALA A 288 2.33 28.92 2.03
CA ALA A 288 2.13 30.31 2.46
C ALA A 288 1.67 30.38 3.93
N TYR A 289 0.76 29.50 4.34
CA TYR A 289 0.31 29.38 5.72
C TYR A 289 1.48 29.06 6.66
N LEU A 290 2.25 27.98 6.34
CA LEU A 290 3.41 27.58 7.15
C LEU A 290 4.47 28.69 7.23
N ALA A 291 4.77 29.33 6.10
CA ALA A 291 5.71 30.45 6.06
C ALA A 291 5.24 31.60 6.95
N LEU A 292 3.95 31.93 6.91
CA LEU A 292 3.39 33.01 7.74
C LEU A 292 3.40 32.66 9.23
N VAL A 293 3.05 31.41 9.58
CA VAL A 293 3.13 30.91 10.98
C VAL A 293 4.56 30.98 11.50
N LEU A 294 5.53 30.54 10.69
CA LEU A 294 6.95 30.60 11.07
C LEU A 294 7.44 32.04 11.23
N LEU A 295 7.09 32.94 10.31
CA LEU A 295 7.48 34.38 10.39
C LEU A 295 6.86 35.06 11.60
N ILE A 296 5.58 34.81 11.89
CA ILE A 296 4.93 35.41 13.08
C ILE A 296 5.50 34.78 14.36
N GLY A 297 5.75 33.46 14.37
CA GLY A 297 6.37 32.75 15.50
C GLY A 297 7.77 33.28 15.82
N LEU A 298 8.57 33.64 14.81
CA LEU A 298 9.88 34.29 14.99
C LEU A 298 9.76 35.73 15.53
N ALA A 299 8.67 36.46 15.19
CA ALA A 299 8.47 37.84 15.59
C ALA A 299 7.82 38.00 16.97
N VAL A 300 6.94 37.12 17.38
CA VAL A 300 6.08 37.25 18.58
C VAL A 300 6.37 36.18 19.63
N GLY A 301 7.22 35.22 19.34
CA GLY A 301 7.45 34.04 20.17
C GLY A 301 6.39 32.96 19.91
N GLN A 302 6.67 31.73 20.35
CA GLN A 302 5.74 30.57 20.19
C GLN A 302 4.58 30.70 21.19
N SER A 303 3.50 31.34 20.75
CA SER A 303 2.27 31.46 21.54
C SER A 303 1.06 31.09 20.70
N ASP A 304 -0.02 30.64 21.34
CA ASP A 304 -1.30 30.36 20.71
C ASP A 304 -1.86 31.54 19.90
N LEU A 305 -1.48 32.77 20.28
CA LEU A 305 -1.80 34.00 19.57
C LEU A 305 -1.13 34.08 18.19
N ALA A 306 0.08 33.53 18.02
CA ALA A 306 0.76 33.52 16.72
C ALA A 306 0.03 32.62 15.72
N VAL A 307 -0.47 31.49 16.19
CA VAL A 307 -1.28 30.56 15.37
C VAL A 307 -2.62 31.18 15.00
N ALA A 308 -3.30 31.81 15.95
CA ALA A 308 -4.59 32.44 15.71
C ALA A 308 -4.46 33.64 14.74
N THR A 309 -3.46 34.49 14.90
CA THR A 309 -3.23 35.65 14.01
C THR A 309 -2.81 35.24 12.60
N SER A 310 -2.00 34.18 12.45
CA SER A 310 -1.63 33.65 11.14
C SER A 310 -2.84 33.03 10.39
N THR A 311 -3.70 32.34 11.10
CA THR A 311 -4.95 31.77 10.53
C THR A 311 -5.89 32.89 10.06
N LEU A 312 -6.07 33.93 10.84
CA LEU A 312 -6.87 35.11 10.48
C LEU A 312 -6.27 35.90 9.31
N ALA A 313 -4.95 36.06 9.26
CA ALA A 313 -4.26 36.74 8.16
C ALA A 313 -4.39 35.97 6.83
N VAL A 314 -4.24 34.65 6.87
CA VAL A 314 -4.47 33.80 5.69
C VAL A 314 -5.93 33.86 5.26
N ALA A 315 -6.88 33.75 6.18
CA ALA A 315 -8.30 33.83 5.88
C ALA A 315 -8.68 35.21 5.28
N ALA A 316 -8.04 36.31 5.71
CA ALA A 316 -8.24 37.65 5.16
C ALA A 316 -7.66 37.81 3.75
N LEU A 317 -6.48 37.21 3.48
CA LEU A 317 -5.78 37.27 2.19
C LEU A 317 -6.51 36.48 1.08
N PHE A 318 -7.23 35.44 1.47
CA PHE A 318 -7.93 34.53 0.54
C PHE A 318 -9.46 34.73 0.56
N ARG A 319 -9.93 35.89 1.03
CA ARG A 319 -11.33 36.25 0.91
C ARG A 319 -11.64 36.54 -0.57
N PRO A 320 -12.64 35.86 -1.18
CA PRO A 320 -13.02 36.07 -2.58
C PRO A 320 -13.51 37.49 -2.84
#